data_3ab9adba513adccef57c81110bf3bfe1
#
_entry.id   3ab9adba513adccef57c81110bf3bfe1
#
_cell.length_a   1.000
_cell.length_b   1.000
_cell.length_c   1.000
_cell.angle_alpha   90.00
_cell.angle_beta   90.00
_cell.angle_gamma   90.00
#
_symmetry.space_group_name_H-M   'P 1'
#
loop_
_entity.id
_entity.type
_entity.pdbx_description
1 polymer ?
#
loop_
_entity_poly.entity_id
_entity_poly.type
_entity_poly.pdbx_seq_one_letter_code
_entity_poly.pdbx_strand_id
1 'polypeptide(L)'
;MSIVTAANQKSAWRGYEYYCDNKVKSITKIDDTHYSGEVSGSENAPYSVTIDLKHPKRSKCTCPFANGYKVCKHMVTLYFEAFPKEAEDYIRNIEIAKKEREEFYEELPDRVEEYVRNLSKSKLQDLALNLIYNLSDYELEEFAFNYLNDDFDDEYDDDFDDYDDEDEYFL
;
A
#
# COMPACT_ATOMS: atom_id res chain seq x y z
N MET A 1 17.88 11.36 12.86
CA MET A 1 16.71 11.28 11.97
C MET A 1 17.10 11.99 10.68
N SER A 2 17.04 11.32 9.52
CA SER A 2 17.39 11.94 8.23
C SER A 2 16.20 12.70 7.63
N ILE A 3 16.40 13.47 6.56
CA ILE A 3 15.33 14.11 5.78
C ILE A 3 14.36 13.05 5.25
N VAL A 4 14.88 11.91 4.78
CA VAL A 4 14.07 10.81 4.22
C VAL A 4 13.18 10.19 5.29
N THR A 5 13.73 9.90 6.48
CA THR A 5 12.97 9.30 7.60
C THR A 5 11.97 10.26 8.24
N ALA A 6 12.15 11.56 8.06
CA ALA A 6 11.20 12.59 8.51
C ALA A 6 10.06 12.84 7.50
N ALA A 7 10.23 12.44 6.24
CA ALA A 7 9.20 12.47 5.22
C ALA A 7 8.22 11.31 5.38
N ASN A 8 6.97 11.48 4.91
CA ASN A 8 6.12 10.32 4.73
C ASN A 8 6.57 9.50 3.50
N GLN A 9 6.20 8.22 3.46
CA GLN A 9 6.61 7.28 2.42
C GLN A 9 6.36 7.81 1.00
N LYS A 10 5.19 8.41 0.75
CA LYS A 10 4.83 8.97 -0.55
C LYS A 10 5.73 10.15 -0.94
N SER A 11 6.08 11.01 0.02
CA SER A 11 6.99 12.15 -0.23
C SER A 11 8.43 11.69 -0.43
N ALA A 12 8.89 10.66 0.31
CA ALA A 12 10.22 10.08 0.14
C ALA A 12 10.36 9.45 -1.24
N TRP A 13 9.41 8.60 -1.66
CA TRP A 13 9.42 7.98 -2.96
C TRP A 13 9.39 8.99 -4.11
N ARG A 14 8.44 9.94 -4.09
CA ARG A 14 8.38 11.00 -5.11
C ARG A 14 9.59 11.91 -5.12
N GLY A 15 10.26 12.07 -3.98
CA GLY A 15 11.52 12.80 -3.89
C GLY A 15 12.66 12.06 -4.59
N TYR A 16 12.70 10.73 -4.48
CA TYR A 16 13.63 9.89 -5.22
C TYR A 16 13.38 9.92 -6.73
N GLU A 17 12.11 9.81 -7.17
CA GLU A 17 11.75 9.94 -8.60
C GLU A 17 12.22 11.30 -9.16
N TYR A 18 12.02 12.39 -8.42
CA TYR A 18 12.45 13.73 -8.81
C TYR A 18 13.98 13.87 -8.86
N TYR A 19 14.69 13.17 -7.99
CA TYR A 19 16.16 13.08 -8.04
C TYR A 19 16.60 12.35 -9.32
N CYS A 20 16.05 11.19 -9.63
CA CYS A 20 16.34 10.45 -10.87
C CYS A 20 16.01 11.27 -12.13
N ASP A 21 14.96 12.10 -12.08
CA ASP A 21 14.56 13.01 -13.16
C ASP A 21 15.43 14.28 -13.25
N ASN A 22 16.48 14.44 -12.45
CA ASN A 22 17.36 15.60 -12.41
C ASN A 22 16.59 16.93 -12.21
N LYS A 23 15.62 16.95 -11.28
CA LYS A 23 14.75 18.12 -11.04
C LYS A 23 15.45 19.23 -10.24
N VAL A 24 16.63 19.01 -9.67
CA VAL A 24 17.42 20.04 -8.99
C VAL A 24 18.03 20.99 -10.02
N LYS A 25 17.79 22.29 -9.86
CA LYS A 25 18.32 23.35 -10.74
C LYS A 25 19.59 23.98 -10.16
N SER A 26 19.64 24.09 -8.84
CA SER A 26 20.82 24.59 -8.15
C SER A 26 20.88 23.98 -6.75
N ILE A 27 22.10 23.84 -6.24
CA ILE A 27 22.35 23.44 -4.87
C ILE A 27 23.53 24.22 -4.33
N THR A 28 23.43 24.67 -3.08
CA THR A 28 24.48 25.39 -2.36
C THR A 28 24.57 24.84 -0.94
N LYS A 29 25.76 24.46 -0.51
CA LYS A 29 26.05 24.17 0.90
C LYS A 29 26.18 25.49 1.65
N ILE A 30 25.31 25.72 2.63
CA ILE A 30 25.34 26.94 3.49
C ILE A 30 26.36 26.73 4.61
N ASP A 31 26.24 25.59 5.30
CA ASP A 31 27.15 25.15 6.35
C ASP A 31 27.16 23.62 6.43
N ASP A 32 27.72 23.03 7.49
CA ASP A 32 27.82 21.56 7.62
C ASP A 32 26.48 20.86 7.83
N THR A 33 25.43 21.62 8.12
CA THR A 33 24.09 21.07 8.44
C THR A 33 22.97 21.62 7.55
N HIS A 34 23.28 22.64 6.75
CA HIS A 34 22.28 23.32 5.92
C HIS A 34 22.70 23.35 4.46
N TYR A 35 21.72 22.99 3.61
CA TYR A 35 21.81 23.13 2.15
C TYR A 35 20.61 23.91 1.65
N SER A 36 20.81 24.73 0.63
CA SER A 36 19.72 25.38 -0.11
C SER A 36 19.82 25.12 -1.59
N GLY A 37 18.71 25.25 -2.29
CA GLY A 37 18.67 25.05 -3.72
C GLY A 37 17.29 25.30 -4.32
N GLU A 38 17.23 25.14 -5.62
CA GLU A 38 15.99 25.25 -6.40
C GLU A 38 15.63 23.91 -7.02
N VAL A 39 14.39 23.48 -6.87
CA VAL A 39 13.88 22.22 -7.37
C VAL A 39 12.66 22.46 -8.25
N SER A 40 12.69 21.98 -9.48
CA SER A 40 11.54 22.02 -10.40
C SER A 40 10.38 21.21 -9.84
N GLY A 41 9.18 21.72 -9.97
CA GLY A 41 7.94 21.07 -9.56
C GLY A 41 6.87 21.09 -10.63
N SER A 42 5.61 21.18 -10.22
CA SER A 42 4.46 21.27 -11.14
C SER A 42 4.22 22.68 -11.68
N GLU A 43 4.85 23.69 -11.11
CA GLU A 43 4.71 25.08 -11.54
C GLU A 43 5.85 25.48 -12.48
N ASN A 44 5.64 26.57 -13.21
CA ASN A 44 6.64 27.09 -14.16
C ASN A 44 7.92 27.58 -13.47
N ALA A 45 7.81 28.12 -12.26
CA ALA A 45 8.95 28.53 -11.45
C ALA A 45 9.41 27.39 -10.53
N PRO A 46 10.73 27.21 -10.34
CA PRO A 46 11.22 26.22 -9.38
C PRO A 46 10.89 26.65 -7.94
N TYR A 47 10.77 25.67 -7.05
CA TYR A 47 10.58 25.90 -5.63
C TYR A 47 11.92 26.13 -4.94
N SER A 48 11.99 27.18 -4.11
CA SER A 48 13.14 27.39 -3.23
C SER A 48 13.07 26.45 -2.04
N VAL A 49 14.16 25.73 -1.79
CA VAL A 49 14.24 24.70 -0.75
C VAL A 49 15.45 24.96 0.13
N THR A 50 15.28 24.80 1.44
CA THR A 50 16.36 24.77 2.43
C THR A 50 16.18 23.56 3.32
N ILE A 51 17.20 22.72 3.44
CA ILE A 51 17.17 21.55 4.32
C ILE A 51 18.08 21.76 5.53
N ASP A 52 17.60 21.32 6.70
CA ASP A 52 18.33 21.28 7.98
C ASP A 52 18.53 19.80 8.36
N LEU A 53 19.76 19.33 8.27
CA LEU A 53 20.12 17.94 8.55
C LEU A 53 20.01 17.57 10.03
N LYS A 54 20.17 18.55 10.90
CA LYS A 54 20.05 18.38 12.35
C LYS A 54 18.60 18.31 12.81
N HIS A 55 17.76 19.13 12.20
CA HIS A 55 16.35 19.25 12.51
C HIS A 55 15.49 19.18 11.23
N PRO A 56 15.31 18.01 10.62
CA PRO A 56 14.63 17.84 9.33
C PRO A 56 13.26 18.53 9.23
N LYS A 57 12.51 18.59 10.31
CA LYS A 57 11.20 19.26 10.37
C LYS A 57 11.29 20.79 10.33
N ARG A 58 12.49 21.37 10.48
CA ARG A 58 12.73 22.81 10.32
C ARG A 58 13.12 23.19 8.89
N SER A 59 13.31 22.19 8.03
CA SER A 59 13.52 22.41 6.59
C SER A 59 12.35 23.19 5.99
N LYS A 60 12.63 24.00 4.97
CA LYS A 60 11.65 24.88 4.33
C LYS A 60 11.58 24.63 2.83
N CYS A 61 10.40 24.78 2.27
CA CYS A 61 10.18 24.78 0.83
C CYS A 61 8.99 25.70 0.52
N THR A 62 9.07 26.40 -0.58
CA THR A 62 7.98 27.30 -1.05
C THR A 62 6.79 26.57 -1.65
N CYS A 63 6.82 25.24 -1.77
CA CYS A 63 5.70 24.47 -2.33
C CYS A 63 4.49 24.44 -1.35
N PRO A 64 3.26 24.34 -1.87
CA PRO A 64 2.04 24.34 -1.04
C PRO A 64 1.98 23.21 0.00
N PHE A 65 2.64 22.07 -0.28
CA PHE A 65 2.64 20.90 0.62
C PHE A 65 3.50 21.11 1.88
N ALA A 66 4.52 21.97 1.82
CA ALA A 66 5.49 22.13 2.91
C ALA A 66 4.98 22.92 4.12
N ASN A 67 3.70 23.34 4.13
CA ASN A 67 3.10 24.03 5.27
C ASN A 67 3.03 23.11 6.50
N GLY A 68 3.37 23.66 7.69
CA GLY A 68 3.19 22.97 8.96
C GLY A 68 4.21 21.88 9.26
N TYR A 69 5.50 22.15 9.05
CA TYR A 69 6.61 21.25 9.39
C TYR A 69 6.62 19.90 8.62
N LYS A 70 5.97 19.84 7.46
CA LYS A 70 5.96 18.66 6.61
C LYS A 70 7.19 18.63 5.71
N VAL A 71 7.90 17.51 5.72
CA VAL A 71 8.98 17.28 4.77
C VAL A 71 8.36 16.86 3.42
N CYS A 72 8.55 17.72 2.41
CA CYS A 72 7.99 17.49 1.07
C CYS A 72 8.98 16.76 0.15
N LYS A 73 8.51 16.28 -0.99
CA LYS A 73 9.34 15.64 -2.01
C LYS A 73 10.54 16.49 -2.46
N HIS A 74 10.38 17.82 -2.60
CA HIS A 74 11.47 18.70 -3.04
C HIS A 74 12.61 18.79 -2.03
N MET A 75 12.31 18.72 -0.72
CA MET A 75 13.32 18.63 0.33
C MET A 75 14.08 17.30 0.24
N VAL A 76 13.38 16.19 -0.01
CA VAL A 76 13.99 14.87 -0.21
C VAL A 76 14.85 14.85 -1.48
N THR A 77 14.35 15.45 -2.57
CA THR A 77 15.11 15.58 -3.82
C THR A 77 16.41 16.32 -3.62
N LEU A 78 16.38 17.48 -2.94
CA LEU A 78 17.56 18.27 -2.64
C LEU A 78 18.52 17.51 -1.70
N TYR A 79 18.01 16.73 -0.77
CA TYR A 79 18.80 15.88 0.10
C TYR A 79 19.55 14.80 -0.68
N PHE A 80 18.90 14.09 -1.60
CA PHE A 80 19.55 13.08 -2.43
C PHE A 80 20.58 13.69 -3.39
N GLU A 81 20.35 14.90 -3.89
CA GLU A 81 21.34 15.63 -4.68
C GLU A 81 22.59 15.98 -3.85
N ALA A 82 22.39 16.39 -2.59
CA ALA A 82 23.51 16.66 -1.68
C ALA A 82 24.26 15.39 -1.27
N PHE A 83 23.56 14.25 -1.22
CA PHE A 83 24.05 12.96 -0.71
C PHE A 83 23.64 11.80 -1.63
N PRO A 84 24.24 11.65 -2.81
CA PRO A 84 23.87 10.61 -3.78
C PRO A 84 23.95 9.19 -3.21
N LYS A 85 24.89 8.92 -2.31
CA LYS A 85 24.99 7.61 -1.65
C LYS A 85 23.75 7.27 -0.82
N GLU A 86 23.12 8.25 -0.21
CA GLU A 86 21.87 8.05 0.55
C GLU A 86 20.69 7.71 -0.39
N ALA A 87 20.71 8.20 -1.63
CA ALA A 87 19.74 7.83 -2.65
C ALA A 87 19.95 6.38 -3.11
N GLU A 88 21.20 5.95 -3.31
CA GLU A 88 21.52 4.57 -3.65
C GLU A 88 21.15 3.60 -2.52
N ASP A 89 21.44 3.96 -1.27
CA ASP A 89 21.08 3.14 -0.11
C ASP A 89 19.55 3.09 0.08
N TYR A 90 18.85 4.18 -0.19
CA TYR A 90 17.38 4.25 -0.12
C TYR A 90 16.73 3.27 -1.09
N ILE A 91 17.12 3.28 -2.37
CA ILE A 91 16.53 2.38 -3.37
C ILE A 91 16.88 0.93 -3.10
N ARG A 92 18.14 0.65 -2.74
CA ARG A 92 18.58 -0.70 -2.38
C ARG A 92 17.77 -1.29 -1.23
N ASN A 93 17.48 -0.51 -0.19
CA ASN A 93 16.68 -0.98 0.93
C ASN A 93 15.21 -1.27 0.51
N ILE A 94 14.65 -0.49 -0.42
CA ILE A 94 13.32 -0.76 -0.98
C ILE A 94 13.31 -2.06 -1.79
N GLU A 95 14.33 -2.28 -2.62
CA GLU A 95 14.45 -3.50 -3.43
C GLU A 95 14.60 -4.75 -2.55
N ILE A 96 15.43 -4.67 -1.49
CA ILE A 96 15.57 -5.75 -0.51
C ILE A 96 14.23 -6.04 0.16
N ALA A 97 13.55 -5.02 0.69
CA ALA A 97 12.27 -5.21 1.37
C ALA A 97 11.17 -5.73 0.44
N LYS A 98 11.22 -5.36 -0.85
CA LYS A 98 10.31 -5.90 -1.87
C LYS A 98 10.58 -7.38 -2.11
N LYS A 99 11.84 -7.77 -2.29
CA LYS A 99 12.25 -9.15 -2.50
C LYS A 99 11.90 -10.04 -1.30
N GLU A 100 12.22 -9.60 -0.08
CA GLU A 100 11.87 -10.32 1.15
C GLU A 100 10.34 -10.54 1.29
N ARG A 101 9.55 -9.55 0.86
CA ARG A 101 8.10 -9.67 0.83
C ARG A 101 7.62 -10.66 -0.22
N GLU A 102 8.18 -10.64 -1.43
CA GLU A 102 7.86 -11.58 -2.50
C GLU A 102 8.19 -13.01 -2.05
N GLU A 103 9.37 -13.26 -1.53
CA GLU A 103 9.80 -14.56 -0.98
C GLU A 103 8.86 -15.01 0.15
N PHE A 104 8.48 -14.11 1.06
CA PHE A 104 7.54 -14.43 2.13
C PHE A 104 6.18 -14.91 1.59
N TYR A 105 5.63 -14.22 0.56
CA TYR A 105 4.34 -14.60 -0.01
C TYR A 105 4.42 -15.86 -0.87
N GLU A 106 5.54 -16.14 -1.50
CA GLU A 106 5.77 -17.40 -2.22
C GLU A 106 5.79 -18.59 -1.24
N GLU A 107 6.44 -18.45 -0.09
CA GLU A 107 6.54 -19.53 0.92
C GLU A 107 5.29 -19.63 1.81
N LEU A 108 4.44 -18.60 1.88
CA LEU A 108 3.33 -18.52 2.82
C LEU A 108 2.33 -19.68 2.70
N PRO A 109 1.91 -20.12 1.50
CA PRO A 109 0.97 -21.24 1.36
C PRO A 109 1.51 -22.53 1.98
N ASP A 110 2.76 -22.88 1.70
CA ASP A 110 3.39 -24.10 2.20
C ASP A 110 3.54 -24.07 3.73
N ARG A 111 3.93 -22.91 4.28
CA ARG A 111 4.05 -22.70 5.72
C ARG A 111 2.69 -22.79 6.43
N VAL A 112 1.63 -22.27 5.79
CA VAL A 112 0.26 -22.36 6.33
C VAL A 112 -0.21 -23.81 6.29
N GLU A 113 0.03 -24.54 5.20
CA GLU A 113 -0.33 -25.96 5.08
C GLU A 113 0.40 -26.79 6.14
N GLU A 114 1.72 -26.62 6.29
CA GLU A 114 2.51 -27.31 7.31
C GLU A 114 1.99 -27.00 8.71
N TYR A 115 1.69 -25.74 9.02
CA TYR A 115 1.12 -25.35 10.31
C TYR A 115 -0.19 -26.07 10.58
N VAL A 116 -1.13 -26.06 9.64
CA VAL A 116 -2.45 -26.70 9.78
C VAL A 116 -2.31 -28.21 9.96
N ARG A 117 -1.46 -28.87 9.20
CA ARG A 117 -1.22 -30.33 9.29
C ARG A 117 -0.63 -30.74 10.66
N ASN A 118 0.11 -29.87 11.30
CA ASN A 118 0.73 -30.13 12.61
C ASN A 118 -0.17 -29.78 13.80
N LEU A 119 -1.39 -29.24 13.58
CA LEU A 119 -2.33 -28.94 14.66
C LEU A 119 -2.94 -30.22 15.25
N SER A 120 -3.14 -30.23 16.56
CA SER A 120 -4.01 -31.23 17.19
C SER A 120 -5.46 -31.02 16.74
N LYS A 121 -6.27 -32.10 16.78
CA LYS A 121 -7.70 -32.05 16.42
C LYS A 121 -8.45 -30.91 17.13
N SER A 122 -8.22 -30.73 18.43
CA SER A 122 -8.87 -29.66 19.21
C SER A 122 -8.48 -28.27 18.66
N LYS A 123 -7.18 -28.02 18.45
CA LYS A 123 -6.72 -26.72 17.93
C LYS A 123 -7.21 -26.46 16.50
N LEU A 124 -7.34 -27.54 15.67
CA LEU A 124 -7.90 -27.41 14.34
C LEU A 124 -9.39 -27.04 14.37
N GLN A 125 -10.15 -27.63 15.29
CA GLN A 125 -11.55 -27.29 15.51
C GLN A 125 -11.70 -25.84 15.98
N ASP A 126 -10.87 -25.40 16.95
CA ASP A 126 -10.87 -24.02 17.42
C ASP A 126 -10.51 -23.03 16.30
N LEU A 127 -9.53 -23.36 15.46
CA LEU A 127 -9.16 -22.56 14.29
C LEU A 127 -10.30 -22.47 13.30
N ALA A 128 -10.93 -23.61 12.94
CA ALA A 128 -12.05 -23.66 12.03
C ALA A 128 -13.24 -22.82 12.53
N LEU A 129 -13.61 -22.96 13.80
CA LEU A 129 -14.68 -22.15 14.40
C LEU A 129 -14.35 -20.66 14.38
N ASN A 130 -13.10 -20.27 14.69
CA ASN A 130 -12.68 -18.87 14.60
C ASN A 130 -12.77 -18.32 13.19
N LEU A 131 -12.41 -19.10 12.17
CA LEU A 131 -12.55 -18.69 10.76
C LEU A 131 -14.02 -18.50 10.40
N ILE A 132 -14.89 -19.46 10.77
CA ILE A 132 -16.34 -19.40 10.50
C ILE A 132 -16.98 -18.18 11.19
N TYR A 133 -16.64 -17.88 12.44
CA TYR A 133 -17.17 -16.70 13.13
C TYR A 133 -16.75 -15.35 12.53
N ASN A 134 -15.71 -15.33 11.70
CA ASN A 134 -15.27 -14.12 10.98
C ASN A 134 -15.78 -14.04 9.55
N LEU A 135 -16.57 -15.00 9.09
CA LEU A 135 -17.23 -14.94 7.78
C LEU A 135 -18.32 -13.85 7.77
N SER A 136 -18.50 -13.22 6.63
CA SER A 136 -19.66 -12.39 6.37
C SER A 136 -20.93 -13.23 6.26
N ASP A 137 -22.12 -12.63 6.38
CA ASP A 137 -23.40 -13.33 6.25
C ASP A 137 -23.50 -14.11 4.93
N TYR A 138 -23.06 -13.51 3.82
CA TYR A 138 -23.00 -14.16 2.53
C TYR A 138 -22.08 -15.39 2.49
N GLU A 139 -20.84 -15.27 3.02
CA GLU A 139 -19.89 -16.39 3.07
C GLU A 139 -20.39 -17.51 4.01
N LEU A 140 -21.13 -17.15 5.06
CA LEU A 140 -21.72 -18.12 5.97
C LEU A 140 -22.88 -18.89 5.31
N GLU A 141 -23.71 -18.21 4.50
CA GLU A 141 -24.74 -18.86 3.67
C GLU A 141 -24.12 -19.81 2.65
N GLU A 142 -23.05 -19.38 1.94
CA GLU A 142 -22.32 -20.22 1.01
C GLU A 142 -21.68 -21.44 1.72
N PHE A 143 -21.12 -21.24 2.90
CA PHE A 143 -20.59 -22.32 3.74
C PHE A 143 -21.70 -23.33 4.10
N ALA A 144 -22.85 -22.82 4.57
CA ALA A 144 -23.98 -23.65 4.93
C ALA A 144 -24.49 -24.48 3.74
N PHE A 145 -24.60 -23.84 2.58
CA PHE A 145 -25.01 -24.53 1.34
C PHE A 145 -24.03 -25.64 0.94
N ASN A 146 -22.73 -25.39 1.02
CA ASN A 146 -21.72 -26.35 0.58
C ASN A 146 -21.44 -27.49 1.56
N TYR A 147 -21.71 -27.32 2.87
CA TYR A 147 -21.25 -28.26 3.90
C TYR A 147 -22.34 -28.72 4.89
N LEU A 148 -23.49 -28.09 4.94
CA LEU A 148 -24.55 -28.44 5.88
C LEU A 148 -25.80 -29.02 5.19
N ASN A 149 -25.88 -28.94 3.85
CA ASN A 149 -27.04 -29.40 3.08
C ASN A 149 -26.84 -30.84 2.56
N ASP A 150 -26.38 -31.76 3.40
CA ASP A 150 -26.30 -33.17 3.05
C ASP A 150 -27.71 -33.85 2.94
N ASP A 151 -28.80 -33.15 3.24
CA ASP A 151 -30.17 -33.68 3.29
C ASP A 151 -31.18 -32.95 2.36
N PHE A 152 -30.72 -32.11 1.42
CA PHE A 152 -31.59 -31.66 0.33
C PHE A 152 -31.50 -32.66 -0.83
N ASP A 153 -32.05 -33.88 -0.59
CA ASP A 153 -32.45 -34.76 -1.65
C ASP A 153 -33.49 -34.06 -2.51
N ASP A 154 -33.23 -34.04 -3.81
CA ASP A 154 -33.98 -33.56 -4.92
C ASP A 154 -35.50 -33.85 -4.84
N GLU A 155 -36.28 -33.05 -4.15
CA GLU A 155 -37.72 -32.87 -4.40
C GLU A 155 -38.00 -31.42 -4.86
N TYR A 156 -37.35 -31.05 -5.99
CA TYR A 156 -37.97 -30.05 -6.84
C TYR A 156 -39.01 -30.78 -7.71
N ASP A 157 -40.24 -30.90 -7.21
CA ASP A 157 -41.39 -31.17 -8.07
C ASP A 157 -41.41 -30.09 -9.16
N ASP A 158 -41.20 -30.57 -10.41
CA ASP A 158 -41.42 -29.83 -11.65
C ASP A 158 -42.93 -29.59 -11.84
N ASP A 159 -43.58 -28.84 -10.95
CA ASP A 159 -44.89 -28.28 -11.19
C ASP A 159 -44.76 -26.81 -11.62
N PHE A 160 -44.11 -26.61 -12.76
CA PHE A 160 -44.27 -25.37 -13.51
C PHE A 160 -45.56 -25.53 -14.35
N ASP A 161 -46.69 -25.27 -13.68
CA ASP A 161 -47.98 -25.17 -14.36
C ASP A 161 -47.92 -24.11 -15.46
N ASP A 162 -48.20 -24.58 -16.69
CA ASP A 162 -48.55 -23.84 -17.87
C ASP A 162 -49.46 -22.65 -17.52
N TYR A 163 -48.93 -21.43 -17.59
CA TYR A 163 -49.79 -20.28 -17.80
C TYR A 163 -49.95 -20.07 -19.29
N ASP A 164 -51.06 -20.64 -19.83
CA ASP A 164 -51.64 -20.30 -21.11
C ASP A 164 -51.77 -18.81 -21.26
N ASP A 165 -51.05 -18.24 -22.22
CA ASP A 165 -51.34 -16.97 -22.87
C ASP A 165 -52.62 -17.12 -23.66
N GLU A 166 -53.76 -16.65 -23.15
CA GLU A 166 -54.88 -16.30 -24.00
C GLU A 166 -55.21 -14.80 -23.89
N ASP A 167 -54.81 -14.14 -24.96
CA ASP A 167 -55.43 -13.05 -25.65
C ASP A 167 -56.64 -12.37 -24.99
N GLU A 168 -56.64 -11.03 -24.98
CA GLU A 168 -57.69 -10.35 -25.80
C GLU A 168 -57.35 -8.85 -26.01
N TYR A 169 -57.20 -8.54 -27.27
CA TYR A 169 -57.44 -7.20 -27.82
C TYR A 169 -58.74 -6.59 -27.32
N PHE A 170 -58.76 -5.31 -26.93
CA PHE A 170 -59.82 -4.39 -27.36
C PHE A 170 -59.46 -2.91 -27.08
N LEU A 171 -59.38 -2.15 -28.23
CA LEU A 171 -59.62 -0.71 -28.45
C LEU A 171 -58.66 0.31 -27.86
#